data_8d59c2cbef1edb98c79c207c42725e2d
#
_entry.id   8d59c2cbef1edb98c79c207c42725e2d
#
_cell.length_a   1.000
_cell.length_b   1.000
_cell.length_c   1.000
_cell.angle_alpha   90.00
_cell.angle_beta   90.00
_cell.angle_gamma   90.00
#
_symmetry.space_group_name_H-M   'P 1'
#
loop_
_entity.id
_entity.type
_entity.pdbx_description
1 polymer ?
#
loop_
_entity_poly.entity_id
_entity_poly.type
_entity_poly.pdbx_seq_one_letter_code
_entity_poly.pdbx_strand_id
1 'polypeptide(L)'
;MPESKSSSATPDPHTWVTILAGGSGTRFWPASTPRRPKQLLPLAGDRPLIRETVDRARELVPPERIRILTGAHLLEPFKELLEELPPEAFLVEPRVRGTGPVLAWAAREILRQDPNAVLVSLHADHAIEPLEDFLDLMREGARAASEKDFLFTVAVPPTRPETGYGYIEP
;
A
#
# COMPACT_ATOMS: atom_id res chain seq x y z
N MET A 1 30.77 -3.38 -13.59
CA MET A 1 30.10 -2.83 -12.41
C MET A 1 29.22 -1.69 -12.85
N PRO A 2 27.89 -1.77 -12.82
CA PRO A 2 27.06 -0.60 -13.07
C PRO A 2 27.05 0.26 -11.81
N GLU A 3 27.32 1.53 -11.98
CA GLU A 3 27.34 2.55 -10.94
C GLU A 3 25.95 2.67 -10.28
N SER A 4 25.92 2.57 -8.97
CA SER A 4 24.75 2.85 -8.15
C SER A 4 24.42 4.35 -8.28
N LYS A 5 23.48 4.70 -9.14
CA LYS A 5 22.87 6.03 -9.15
C LYS A 5 21.89 6.11 -7.98
N SER A 6 22.37 6.56 -6.83
CA SER A 6 21.52 7.10 -5.77
C SER A 6 20.84 8.35 -6.34
N SER A 7 19.68 8.17 -6.95
CA SER A 7 18.80 9.28 -7.34
C SER A 7 17.95 9.65 -6.14
N SER A 8 18.39 10.65 -5.38
CA SER A 8 17.54 11.37 -4.43
C SER A 8 16.55 12.26 -5.21
N ALA A 9 15.72 11.63 -6.06
CA ALA A 9 14.67 12.34 -6.76
C ALA A 9 13.64 12.79 -5.71
N THR A 10 13.40 14.10 -5.61
CA THR A 10 12.31 14.67 -4.82
C THR A 10 11.01 13.96 -5.22
N PRO A 11 10.20 13.46 -4.25
CA PRO A 11 8.94 12.81 -4.57
C PRO A 11 8.07 13.72 -5.44
N ASP A 12 7.46 13.16 -6.49
CA ASP A 12 6.51 13.89 -7.32
C ASP A 12 5.39 14.45 -6.43
N PRO A 13 5.12 15.78 -6.49
CA PRO A 13 4.12 16.44 -5.64
C PRO A 13 2.70 15.89 -5.82
N HIS A 14 2.43 15.15 -6.88
CA HIS A 14 1.13 14.55 -7.18
C HIS A 14 1.05 13.06 -6.83
N THR A 15 2.12 12.45 -6.33
CA THR A 15 2.08 11.05 -5.91
C THR A 15 1.34 10.90 -4.56
N TRP A 16 0.39 9.97 -4.53
CA TRP A 16 -0.37 9.55 -3.36
C TRP A 16 -0.21 8.05 -3.15
N VAL A 17 -0.20 7.61 -1.91
CA VAL A 17 -0.14 6.18 -1.58
C VAL A 17 -1.44 5.74 -0.91
N THR A 18 -2.06 4.69 -1.43
CA THR A 18 -3.13 3.97 -0.74
C THR A 18 -2.63 2.64 -0.19
N ILE A 19 -3.04 2.28 1.01
CA ILE A 19 -2.70 1.01 1.65
C ILE A 19 -3.98 0.21 1.86
N LEU A 20 -4.09 -0.93 1.17
CA LEU A 20 -5.21 -1.87 1.29
C LEU A 20 -5.09 -2.67 2.58
N ALA A 21 -5.91 -2.36 3.57
CA ALA A 21 -5.86 -2.93 4.92
C ALA A 21 -7.20 -3.48 5.43
N GLY A 22 -8.18 -3.72 4.57
CA GLY A 22 -9.55 -4.16 4.93
C GLY A 22 -9.74 -5.68 5.08
N GLY A 23 -8.75 -6.51 4.80
CA GLY A 23 -8.89 -7.97 4.80
C GLY A 23 -9.10 -8.58 6.20
N SER A 24 -9.96 -9.60 6.30
CA SER A 24 -10.29 -10.30 7.56
C SER A 24 -9.17 -11.19 8.12
N GLY A 25 -8.14 -11.51 7.30
CA GLY A 25 -6.97 -12.29 7.74
C GLY A 25 -7.25 -13.73 8.18
N THR A 26 -8.38 -14.31 7.86
CA THR A 26 -8.85 -15.65 8.36
C THR A 26 -7.90 -16.80 8.09
N ARG A 27 -7.06 -16.71 7.05
CA ARG A 27 -6.08 -17.75 6.70
C ARG A 27 -4.96 -17.95 7.74
N PHE A 28 -4.75 -16.98 8.61
CA PHE A 28 -3.72 -17.02 9.68
C PHE A 28 -4.27 -17.46 11.04
N TRP A 29 -5.51 -17.98 11.09
CA TRP A 29 -6.04 -18.57 12.32
C TRP A 29 -5.12 -19.72 12.81
N PRO A 30 -4.81 -19.86 14.12
CA PRO A 30 -5.32 -19.09 15.25
C PRO A 30 -4.56 -17.80 15.57
N ALA A 31 -3.49 -17.46 14.86
CA ALA A 31 -2.71 -16.24 15.09
C ALA A 31 -3.53 -14.98 14.82
N SER A 32 -4.36 -14.98 13.75
CA SER A 32 -5.28 -13.88 13.44
C SER A 32 -6.70 -14.19 13.92
N THR A 33 -7.37 -13.18 14.46
CA THR A 33 -8.76 -13.20 14.89
C THR A 33 -9.48 -11.96 14.37
N PRO A 34 -10.84 -11.87 14.40
CA PRO A 34 -11.54 -10.64 14.04
C PRO A 34 -11.13 -9.40 14.83
N ARG A 35 -10.67 -9.59 16.09
CA ARG A 35 -10.18 -8.50 16.95
C ARG A 35 -8.68 -8.22 16.77
N ARG A 36 -7.93 -9.15 16.21
CA ARG A 36 -6.49 -9.03 15.93
C ARG A 36 -6.19 -9.61 14.56
N PRO A 37 -6.56 -8.91 13.48
CA PRO A 37 -6.33 -9.38 12.13
C PRO A 37 -4.85 -9.34 11.76
N LYS A 38 -4.49 -10.02 10.66
CA LYS A 38 -3.09 -10.21 10.24
C LYS A 38 -2.28 -8.93 10.13
N GLN A 39 -2.91 -7.83 9.75
CA GLN A 39 -2.25 -6.53 9.59
C GLN A 39 -1.67 -5.98 10.90
N LEU A 40 -2.25 -6.39 12.04
CA LEU A 40 -1.78 -6.04 13.38
C LEU A 40 -0.80 -7.07 13.98
N LEU A 41 -0.41 -8.09 13.20
CA LEU A 41 0.53 -9.11 13.65
C LEU A 41 1.94 -8.82 13.14
N PRO A 42 2.98 -9.08 13.95
CA PRO A 42 4.37 -8.99 13.54
C PRO A 42 4.77 -10.30 12.81
N LEU A 43 4.34 -10.46 11.55
CA LEU A 43 4.55 -11.69 10.78
C LEU A 43 5.85 -11.70 9.97
N ALA A 44 6.45 -10.55 9.73
CA ALA A 44 7.69 -10.42 8.94
C ALA A 44 8.87 -9.87 9.76
N GLY A 45 8.65 -9.51 11.02
CA GLY A 45 9.63 -8.93 11.92
C GLY A 45 9.03 -8.73 13.31
N ASP A 46 9.52 -7.75 14.05
CA ASP A 46 9.07 -7.45 15.41
C ASP A 46 7.89 -6.46 15.45
N ARG A 47 7.51 -5.90 14.31
CA ARG A 47 6.47 -4.86 14.21
C ARG A 47 5.27 -5.32 13.37
N PRO A 48 4.06 -4.77 13.63
CA PRO A 48 2.87 -5.07 12.82
C PRO A 48 3.09 -4.78 11.33
N LEU A 49 2.57 -5.65 10.45
CA LEU A 49 2.71 -5.50 8.99
C LEU A 49 2.23 -4.16 8.45
N ILE A 50 1.13 -3.64 9.00
CA ILE A 50 0.62 -2.32 8.60
C ILE A 50 1.62 -1.22 8.93
N ARG A 51 2.32 -1.30 10.07
CA ARG A 51 3.34 -0.35 10.49
C ARG A 51 4.50 -0.32 9.51
N GLU A 52 5.02 -1.49 9.15
CA GLU A 52 6.10 -1.62 8.17
C GLU A 52 5.68 -1.08 6.80
N THR A 53 4.42 -1.29 6.42
CA THR A 53 3.91 -0.77 5.14
C THR A 53 3.76 0.75 5.16
N VAL A 54 3.33 1.34 6.27
CA VAL A 54 3.27 2.81 6.42
C VAL A 54 4.66 3.41 6.39
N ASP A 55 5.64 2.80 7.06
CA ASP A 55 7.02 3.28 7.04
C ASP A 55 7.58 3.27 5.60
N ARG A 56 7.33 2.22 4.82
CA ARG A 56 7.68 2.18 3.37
C ARG A 56 6.97 3.27 2.58
N ALA A 57 5.69 3.51 2.84
CA ALA A 57 4.92 4.56 2.16
C ALA A 57 5.46 5.96 2.45
N ARG A 58 5.96 6.20 3.65
CA ARG A 58 6.56 7.48 4.07
C ARG A 58 7.90 7.79 3.38
N GLU A 59 8.58 6.78 2.87
CA GLU A 59 9.75 6.97 2.00
C GLU A 59 9.38 7.42 0.57
N LEU A 60 8.11 7.27 0.19
CA LEU A 60 7.59 7.67 -1.12
C LEU A 60 6.88 9.03 -1.06
N VAL A 61 6.08 9.27 0.00
CA VAL A 61 5.23 10.46 0.12
C VAL A 61 5.12 10.93 1.58
N PRO A 62 4.83 12.21 1.84
CA PRO A 62 4.57 12.69 3.20
C PRO A 62 3.26 12.10 3.76
N PRO A 63 3.09 12.06 5.11
CA PRO A 63 1.93 11.45 5.79
C PRO A 63 0.57 11.94 5.28
N GLU A 64 0.46 13.19 4.88
CA GLU A 64 -0.77 13.81 4.38
C GLU A 64 -1.25 13.22 3.04
N ARG A 65 -0.37 12.51 2.32
CA ARG A 65 -0.68 11.83 1.05
C ARG A 65 -0.81 10.32 1.17
N ILE A 66 -0.87 9.81 2.38
CA ILE A 66 -1.15 8.39 2.64
C ILE A 66 -2.63 8.22 2.93
N ARG A 67 -3.25 7.18 2.37
CA ARG A 67 -4.63 6.76 2.66
C ARG A 67 -4.67 5.29 3.03
N ILE A 68 -5.19 4.98 4.21
CA ILE A 68 -5.41 3.61 4.71
C ILE A 68 -6.84 3.20 4.39
N LEU A 69 -7.01 2.23 3.49
CA LEU A 69 -8.32 1.70 3.10
C LEU A 69 -8.68 0.55 4.03
N THR A 70 -9.62 0.76 4.93
CA THR A 70 -9.89 -0.18 6.03
C THR A 70 -11.38 -0.36 6.30
N GLY A 71 -11.72 -1.39 7.07
CA GLY A 71 -13.07 -1.58 7.61
C GLY A 71 -13.26 -0.85 8.95
N ALA A 72 -14.52 -0.55 9.31
CA ALA A 72 -14.84 0.18 10.53
C ALA A 72 -14.28 -0.48 11.81
N HIS A 73 -14.20 -1.80 11.84
CA HIS A 73 -13.71 -2.57 13.01
C HIS A 73 -12.19 -2.43 13.25
N LEU A 74 -11.43 -1.91 12.27
CA LEU A 74 -9.98 -1.70 12.35
C LEU A 74 -9.59 -0.23 12.52
N LEU A 75 -10.55 0.68 12.43
CA LEU A 75 -10.28 2.12 12.46
C LEU A 75 -9.55 2.54 13.74
N GLU A 76 -10.09 2.23 14.89
CA GLU A 76 -9.49 2.65 16.17
C GLU A 76 -8.14 1.95 16.44
N PRO A 77 -7.98 0.61 16.26
CA PRO A 77 -6.67 -0.02 16.35
C PRO A 77 -5.61 0.58 15.41
N PHE A 78 -5.99 1.00 14.21
CA PHE A 78 -5.04 1.63 13.30
C PHE A 78 -4.69 3.06 13.70
N LYS A 79 -5.64 3.85 14.18
CA LYS A 79 -5.38 5.19 14.70
C LYS A 79 -4.43 5.17 15.90
N GLU A 80 -4.63 4.23 16.84
CA GLU A 80 -3.74 4.05 17.98
C GLU A 80 -2.32 3.63 17.57
N LEU A 81 -2.20 2.81 16.52
CA LEU A 81 -0.91 2.31 16.05
C LEU A 81 -0.17 3.32 15.15
N LEU A 82 -0.89 4.19 14.46
CA LEU A 82 -0.40 5.08 13.40
C LEU A 82 -0.72 6.54 13.74
N GLU A 83 -0.42 6.95 14.97
CA GLU A 83 -0.76 8.28 15.54
C GLU A 83 -0.16 9.44 14.74
N GLU A 84 0.90 9.20 13.98
CA GLU A 84 1.54 10.21 13.13
C GLU A 84 0.76 10.51 11.84
N LEU A 85 -0.22 9.68 11.47
CA LEU A 85 -1.07 9.93 10.32
C LEU A 85 -2.25 10.84 10.69
N PRO A 86 -2.61 11.81 9.83
CA PRO A 86 -3.75 12.66 10.09
C PRO A 86 -5.08 11.86 10.02
N PRO A 87 -6.14 12.30 10.71
CA PRO A 87 -7.42 11.59 10.75
C PRO A 87 -8.01 11.26 9.36
N GLU A 88 -7.84 12.14 8.38
CA GLU A 88 -8.28 11.98 7.00
C GLU A 88 -7.49 10.93 6.20
N ALA A 89 -6.39 10.42 6.76
CA ALA A 89 -5.66 9.30 6.19
C ALA A 89 -6.50 8.00 6.22
N PHE A 90 -7.45 7.88 7.13
CA PHE A 90 -8.22 6.65 7.31
C PHE A 90 -9.54 6.70 6.53
N LEU A 91 -9.57 6.01 5.39
CA LEU A 91 -10.77 5.85 4.57
C LEU A 91 -11.47 4.55 4.94
N VAL A 92 -12.61 4.68 5.63
CA VAL A 92 -13.41 3.53 6.08
C VAL A 92 -14.36 3.09 4.98
N GLU A 93 -14.13 1.89 4.44
CA GLU A 93 -14.97 1.32 3.38
C GLU A 93 -16.39 1.03 3.92
N PRO A 94 -17.45 1.60 3.31
CA PRO A 94 -18.82 1.40 3.77
C PRO A 94 -19.30 -0.05 3.65
N ARG A 95 -18.82 -0.75 2.64
CA ARG A 95 -19.08 -2.18 2.36
C ARG A 95 -17.93 -2.78 1.57
N VAL A 96 -17.47 -3.94 2.00
CA VAL A 96 -16.45 -4.72 1.27
C VAL A 96 -17.00 -5.15 -0.08
N ARG A 97 -16.39 -4.67 -1.15
CA ARG A 97 -16.78 -4.94 -2.55
C ARG A 97 -15.61 -5.45 -3.40
N GLY A 98 -14.46 -5.69 -2.78
CA GLY A 98 -13.24 -6.10 -3.45
C GLY A 98 -12.29 -4.94 -3.78
N THR A 99 -11.13 -5.27 -4.30
CA THR A 99 -10.01 -4.33 -4.49
C THR A 99 -10.33 -3.23 -5.50
N GLY A 100 -10.90 -3.55 -6.66
CA GLY A 100 -11.21 -2.56 -7.70
C GLY A 100 -12.13 -1.44 -7.22
N PRO A 101 -13.31 -1.75 -6.66
CA PRO A 101 -14.23 -0.73 -6.14
C PRO A 101 -13.65 0.15 -5.04
N VAL A 102 -12.87 -0.40 -4.10
CA VAL A 102 -12.29 0.40 -3.01
C VAL A 102 -11.19 1.33 -3.53
N LEU A 103 -10.39 0.89 -4.49
CA LEU A 103 -9.38 1.74 -5.13
C LEU A 103 -10.02 2.85 -5.97
N ALA A 104 -11.08 2.55 -6.74
CA ALA A 104 -11.81 3.56 -7.51
C ALA A 104 -12.45 4.62 -6.59
N TRP A 105 -12.98 4.20 -5.45
CA TRP A 105 -13.51 5.13 -4.45
C TRP A 105 -12.39 5.99 -3.83
N ALA A 106 -11.27 5.40 -3.43
CA ALA A 106 -10.14 6.13 -2.89
C ALA A 106 -9.56 7.13 -3.90
N ALA A 107 -9.41 6.72 -5.17
CA ALA A 107 -8.98 7.59 -6.25
C ALA A 107 -9.91 8.80 -6.40
N ARG A 108 -11.24 8.59 -6.34
CA ARG A 108 -12.21 9.69 -6.39
C ARG A 108 -12.07 10.66 -5.22
N GLU A 109 -11.84 10.17 -4.00
CA GLU A 109 -11.64 11.03 -2.83
C GLU A 109 -10.33 11.84 -2.94
N ILE A 110 -9.29 11.22 -3.46
CA ILE A 110 -8.00 11.89 -3.69
C ILE A 110 -8.10 12.93 -4.82
N LEU A 111 -8.75 12.61 -5.93
CA LEU A 111 -8.96 13.55 -7.05
C LEU A 111 -9.68 14.84 -6.69
N ARG A 112 -10.46 14.86 -5.61
CA ARG A 112 -11.10 16.08 -5.09
C ARG A 112 -10.10 17.04 -4.44
N GLN A 113 -8.95 16.51 -3.98
CA GLN A 113 -7.89 17.25 -3.33
C GLN A 113 -6.77 17.59 -4.32
N ASP A 114 -6.48 16.67 -5.24
CA ASP A 114 -5.42 16.78 -6.22
C ASP A 114 -5.89 16.20 -7.57
N PRO A 115 -6.32 17.07 -8.51
CA PRO A 115 -6.78 16.63 -9.83
C PRO A 115 -5.72 15.93 -10.69
N ASN A 116 -4.44 16.10 -10.35
CA ASN A 116 -3.30 15.49 -11.05
C ASN A 116 -2.74 14.27 -10.32
N ALA A 117 -3.44 13.76 -9.30
CA ALA A 117 -2.96 12.70 -8.45
C ALA A 117 -2.58 11.43 -9.23
N VAL A 118 -1.38 10.92 -8.93
CA VAL A 118 -0.93 9.58 -9.30
C VAL A 118 -1.04 8.67 -8.09
N LEU A 119 -1.78 7.58 -8.22
CA LEU A 119 -2.07 6.68 -7.12
C LEU A 119 -1.17 5.44 -7.13
N VAL A 120 -0.34 5.29 -6.11
CA VAL A 120 0.40 4.05 -5.82
C VAL A 120 -0.39 3.24 -4.81
N SER A 121 -0.74 1.99 -5.13
CA SER A 121 -1.50 1.11 -4.24
C SER A 121 -0.60 0.02 -3.66
N LEU A 122 -0.52 -0.02 -2.33
CA LEU A 122 0.22 -1.01 -1.57
C LEU A 122 -0.72 -1.92 -0.79
N HIS A 123 -0.26 -3.14 -0.49
CA HIS A 123 -0.95 -4.07 0.40
C HIS A 123 -0.33 -4.05 1.79
N ALA A 124 -1.16 -4.03 2.83
CA ALA A 124 -0.74 -3.98 4.24
C ALA A 124 -0.11 -5.27 4.77
N ASP A 125 0.00 -6.31 3.94
CA ASP A 125 0.40 -7.65 4.35
C ASP A 125 1.60 -8.21 3.57
N HIS A 126 2.33 -7.35 2.85
CA HIS A 126 3.53 -7.74 2.14
C HIS A 126 4.79 -7.44 2.96
N ALA A 127 5.65 -8.45 3.10
CA ALA A 127 7.05 -8.28 3.48
C ALA A 127 7.87 -8.06 2.21
N ILE A 128 8.64 -6.99 2.16
CA ILE A 128 9.34 -6.58 0.94
C ILE A 128 10.80 -6.28 1.26
N GLU A 129 11.69 -6.99 0.58
CA GLU A 129 13.13 -6.82 0.62
C GLU A 129 13.74 -7.09 -0.77
N PRO A 130 14.78 -6.36 -1.18
CA PRO A 130 15.34 -5.18 -0.53
C PRO A 130 14.45 -3.95 -0.70
N LEU A 131 14.46 -3.06 0.32
CA LEU A 131 13.58 -1.90 0.37
C LEU A 131 13.86 -0.90 -0.77
N GLU A 132 15.13 -0.59 -1.02
CA GLU A 132 15.52 0.42 -2.00
C GLU A 132 15.08 0.06 -3.42
N ASP A 133 15.25 -1.19 -3.84
CA ASP A 133 14.81 -1.66 -5.16
C ASP A 133 13.29 -1.50 -5.32
N PHE A 134 12.54 -1.77 -4.26
CA PHE A 134 11.09 -1.58 -4.25
C PHE A 134 10.72 -0.10 -4.36
N LEU A 135 11.37 0.78 -3.59
CA LEU A 135 11.09 2.22 -3.63
C LEU A 135 11.40 2.82 -5.00
N ASP A 136 12.52 2.43 -5.61
CA ASP A 136 12.90 2.90 -6.94
C ASP A 136 11.90 2.44 -8.00
N LEU A 137 11.45 1.19 -7.92
CA LEU A 137 10.43 0.66 -8.81
C LEU A 137 9.08 1.39 -8.65
N MET A 138 8.68 1.74 -7.41
CA MET A 138 7.46 2.50 -7.15
C MET A 138 7.57 3.93 -7.70
N ARG A 139 8.72 4.58 -7.55
CA ARG A 139 8.97 5.92 -8.10
C ARG A 139 8.92 5.90 -9.63
N GLU A 140 9.55 4.90 -10.25
CA GLU A 140 9.53 4.74 -11.72
C GLU A 140 8.11 4.47 -12.24
N GLY A 141 7.36 3.57 -11.57
CA GLY A 141 5.97 3.29 -11.92
C GLY A 141 5.07 4.52 -11.79
N ALA A 142 5.22 5.30 -10.71
CA ALA A 142 4.48 6.55 -10.53
C ALA A 142 4.80 7.57 -11.63
N ARG A 143 6.08 7.75 -11.96
CA ARG A 143 6.51 8.62 -13.06
C ARG A 143 5.93 8.16 -14.40
N ALA A 144 6.00 6.87 -14.72
CA ALA A 144 5.43 6.33 -15.94
C ALA A 144 3.90 6.53 -16.02
N ALA A 145 3.19 6.40 -14.89
CA ALA A 145 1.75 6.64 -14.81
C ALA A 145 1.38 8.12 -14.97
N SER A 146 2.24 9.05 -14.53
CA SER A 146 2.02 10.50 -14.74
C SER A 146 2.22 10.93 -16.20
N GLU A 147 3.08 10.22 -16.94
CA GLU A 147 3.40 10.53 -18.34
C GLU A 147 2.45 9.85 -19.35
N LYS A 148 1.76 8.78 -18.92
CA LYS A 148 0.95 7.93 -19.79
C LYS A 148 -0.40 7.65 -19.16
N ASP A 149 -1.45 7.63 -19.95
CA ASP A 149 -2.82 7.29 -19.51
C ASP A 149 -3.00 5.76 -19.45
N PHE A 150 -2.20 5.09 -18.58
CA PHE A 150 -2.25 3.64 -18.36
C PHE A 150 -2.26 3.29 -16.88
N LEU A 151 -2.81 2.12 -16.59
CA LEU A 151 -2.64 1.45 -15.29
C LEU A 151 -1.39 0.56 -15.35
N PHE A 152 -0.52 0.72 -14.37
CA PHE A 152 0.69 -0.08 -14.24
C PHE A 152 0.53 -1.09 -13.12
N THR A 153 1.04 -2.30 -13.35
CA THR A 153 1.14 -3.35 -12.34
C THR A 153 2.60 -3.73 -12.16
N VAL A 154 3.02 -3.77 -10.92
CA VAL A 154 4.35 -4.29 -10.55
C VAL A 154 4.20 -5.77 -10.26
N ALA A 155 4.91 -6.59 -11.03
CA ALA A 155 4.93 -8.05 -10.88
C ALA A 155 6.25 -8.51 -10.28
N VAL A 156 6.19 -9.62 -9.53
CA VAL A 156 7.36 -10.28 -8.96
C VAL A 156 7.64 -11.54 -9.78
N PRO A 157 8.89 -11.77 -10.25
CA PRO A 157 9.24 -13.01 -10.94
C PRO A 157 8.95 -14.23 -10.03
N PRO A 158 8.23 -15.26 -10.54
CA PRO A 158 7.95 -16.44 -9.75
C PRO A 158 9.22 -17.25 -9.51
N THR A 159 9.48 -17.63 -8.26
CA THR A 159 10.62 -18.50 -7.88
C THR A 159 10.23 -19.99 -7.84
N ARG A 160 8.94 -20.29 -7.86
CA ARG A 160 8.36 -21.64 -7.85
C ARG A 160 6.95 -21.61 -8.41
N PRO A 161 6.42 -22.72 -8.94
CA PRO A 161 5.00 -22.82 -9.28
C PRO A 161 4.17 -22.80 -8.00
N GLU A 162 3.13 -21.95 -7.96
CA GLU A 162 2.21 -21.81 -6.84
C GLU A 162 0.78 -21.68 -7.36
N THR A 163 -0.07 -22.65 -7.06
CA THR A 163 -1.45 -22.72 -7.60
C THR A 163 -2.39 -21.69 -6.95
N GLY A 164 -2.00 -21.09 -5.83
CA GLY A 164 -2.77 -20.07 -5.13
C GLY A 164 -2.60 -18.66 -5.70
N TYR A 165 -1.71 -18.45 -6.68
CA TYR A 165 -1.42 -17.14 -7.27
C TYR A 165 -1.97 -17.02 -8.69
N GLY A 166 -2.28 -15.79 -9.08
CA GLY A 166 -2.43 -15.44 -10.48
C GLY A 166 -1.08 -15.10 -11.11
N TYR A 167 -0.92 -15.41 -12.38
CA TYR A 167 0.28 -15.11 -13.15
C TYR A 167 -0.05 -14.14 -14.27
N ILE A 168 0.88 -13.21 -14.53
CA ILE A 168 0.80 -12.28 -15.64
C ILE A 168 1.78 -12.78 -16.70
N GLU A 169 1.29 -12.99 -17.91
CA GLU A 169 2.12 -13.23 -19.09
C GLU A 169 2.52 -11.87 -19.66
N PRO A 170 3.85 -11.54 -19.75
CA PRO A 170 4.34 -10.24 -20.21
C PRO A 170 4.19 -10.06 -21.71
#